data_91f97722fae007119e241585d4d4f30e
#
_entry.id   91f97722fae007119e241585d4d4f30e
#
_cell.length_a   1.000
_cell.length_b   1.000
_cell.length_c   1.000
_cell.angle_alpha   90.00
_cell.angle_beta   90.00
_cell.angle_gamma   90.00
#
_symmetry.space_group_name_H-M   'P 1'
#
loop_
_entity.id
_entity.type
_entity.pdbx_description
1 polymer ?
#
loop_
_entity_poly.entity_id
_entity_poly.type
_entity_poly.pdbx_seq_one_letter_code
_entity_poly.pdbx_strand_id
1 'polypeptide(L)'
;MAATTPLTKTDTRAERRGQRLDRLTLDVDSMPLEVHGHQPKAEWNGHYRGRIYHPLITSVAETGDMLDARLRPGNVGTADGALDVILNVVDRAQASLCAVAMVRIDAGFPSASLLAGLEARGIDYVARLKANPVLDRLAAPYMKRPAGRPPAEPRMWLHTLMYRAESWDKARRVVLVVKERPDDLLLDRFFLVTSLDTDQMSRRDVLDHYRERGTAEGHMGELKDVLAPALSSTNRPKSHWRRRAPQTSTPAIDAFACNEVRLLIALLAYEVMHIARRAMAQATGSGWSLRERVLRAGARLTLSGRRMTLALSSAAAPFWALLWSRITTLHWAGP
;
A
#
# COMPACT_ATOMS: atom_id res chain seq x y z
N MET A 1 -20.94 4.86 -10.40
CA MET A 1 -20.69 3.85 -9.34
C MET A 1 -19.21 3.52 -9.40
N ALA A 2 -18.45 3.79 -8.35
CA ALA A 2 -17.06 3.40 -8.28
C ALA A 2 -17.00 1.87 -8.10
N ALA A 3 -16.23 1.19 -8.94
CA ALA A 3 -15.94 -0.22 -8.73
C ALA A 3 -15.19 -0.38 -7.40
N THR A 4 -15.75 -1.12 -6.47
CA THR A 4 -15.10 -1.43 -5.18
C THR A 4 -14.52 -2.82 -5.27
N THR A 5 -13.25 -2.96 -4.89
CA THR A 5 -12.60 -4.27 -4.80
C THR A 5 -13.35 -5.09 -3.73
N PRO A 6 -13.77 -6.32 -4.02
CA PRO A 6 -14.37 -7.16 -3.01
C PRO A 6 -13.31 -7.50 -1.95
N LEU A 7 -13.58 -7.17 -0.69
CA LEU A 7 -12.75 -7.59 0.43
C LEU A 7 -12.98 -9.09 0.66
N THR A 8 -11.96 -9.89 0.49
CA THR A 8 -12.07 -11.34 0.68
C THR A 8 -11.88 -11.69 2.17
N LYS A 9 -12.86 -12.36 2.76
CA LYS A 9 -12.80 -12.80 4.17
C LYS A 9 -11.70 -13.83 4.45
N THR A 10 -11.17 -14.47 3.40
CA THR A 10 -10.25 -15.58 3.51
C THR A 10 -8.81 -15.17 3.83
N ASP A 11 -8.37 -14.00 3.37
CA ASP A 11 -6.96 -13.66 3.39
C ASP A 11 -6.50 -12.93 4.66
N THR A 12 -7.37 -12.14 5.27
CA THR A 12 -7.09 -11.46 6.55
C THR A 12 -7.28 -12.37 7.76
N ARG A 13 -7.92 -13.53 7.59
CA ARG A 13 -7.93 -14.63 8.55
C ARG A 13 -6.70 -15.52 8.43
N ALA A 14 -5.74 -15.15 7.59
CA ALA A 14 -4.51 -15.89 7.43
C ALA A 14 -3.71 -15.78 8.72
N GLU A 15 -3.83 -16.79 9.45
CA GLU A 15 -3.17 -17.12 10.68
C GLU A 15 -1.65 -16.88 10.57
N ARG A 16 -1.13 -15.88 11.23
CA ARG A 16 0.25 -15.95 11.66
C ARG A 16 0.30 -17.12 12.66
N ARG A 17 0.77 -18.29 12.22
CA ARG A 17 0.94 -19.49 13.06
C ARG A 17 -0.35 -20.01 13.72
N GLY A 18 -1.48 -20.00 13.03
CA GLY A 18 -2.73 -20.47 13.59
C GLY A 18 -3.49 -19.46 14.47
N GLN A 19 -3.09 -18.20 14.53
CA GLN A 19 -3.79 -17.15 15.29
C GLN A 19 -4.67 -16.31 14.38
N ARG A 20 -5.94 -16.21 14.74
CA ARG A 20 -6.91 -15.31 14.10
C ARG A 20 -6.51 -13.86 14.40
N LEU A 21 -6.51 -12.99 13.41
CA LEU A 21 -6.34 -11.56 13.62
C LEU A 21 -7.65 -10.98 14.19
N ASP A 22 -7.57 -10.41 15.36
CA ASP A 22 -8.71 -9.73 15.99
C ASP A 22 -8.77 -8.24 15.64
N ARG A 23 -7.64 -7.68 15.24
CA ARG A 23 -7.47 -6.26 14.88
C ARG A 23 -6.53 -6.10 13.71
N LEU A 24 -6.78 -5.06 12.90
CA LEU A 24 -5.96 -4.69 11.74
C LEU A 24 -5.32 -3.33 11.92
N THR A 25 -4.11 -3.21 11.41
CA THR A 25 -3.46 -1.95 11.09
C THR A 25 -3.49 -1.76 9.58
N LEU A 26 -3.98 -0.62 9.12
CA LEU A 26 -4.01 -0.27 7.71
C LEU A 26 -2.83 0.65 7.38
N ASP A 27 -2.05 0.25 6.38
CA ASP A 27 -1.05 1.10 5.73
C ASP A 27 -1.66 1.75 4.50
N VAL A 28 -1.60 3.08 4.44
CA VAL A 28 -2.10 3.83 3.30
C VAL A 28 -0.97 4.64 2.68
N ASP A 29 -0.83 4.50 1.38
CA ASP A 29 0.17 5.25 0.61
C ASP A 29 -0.32 5.58 -0.80
N SER A 30 0.37 6.53 -1.42
CA SER A 30 0.16 6.87 -2.82
C SER A 30 1.35 6.40 -3.65
N MET A 31 1.06 5.81 -4.79
CA MET A 31 2.07 5.22 -5.66
C MET A 31 2.06 5.90 -7.04
N PRO A 32 3.19 6.44 -7.54
CA PRO A 32 3.22 6.96 -8.89
C PRO A 32 3.24 5.81 -9.91
N LEU A 33 2.27 5.81 -10.81
CA LEU A 33 2.26 4.94 -11.98
C LEU A 33 2.56 5.77 -13.23
N GLU A 34 3.72 5.54 -13.82
CA GLU A 34 4.11 6.21 -15.06
C GLU A 34 3.18 5.84 -16.21
N VAL A 35 2.85 6.83 -17.00
CA VAL A 35 1.93 6.69 -18.13
C VAL A 35 2.64 7.11 -19.40
N HIS A 36 2.64 6.21 -20.37
CA HIS A 36 3.15 6.50 -21.70
C HIS A 36 2.03 6.89 -22.66
N GLY A 37 2.22 7.98 -23.38
CA GLY A 37 1.24 8.53 -24.32
C GLY A 37 0.15 9.37 -23.65
N HIS A 38 -0.91 9.66 -24.39
CA HIS A 38 -2.00 10.51 -23.94
C HIS A 38 -3.10 9.66 -23.31
N GLN A 39 -3.09 9.58 -21.99
CA GLN A 39 -4.14 8.93 -21.20
C GLN A 39 -4.99 10.00 -20.48
N PRO A 40 -6.32 9.83 -20.40
CA PRO A 40 -7.19 10.76 -19.69
C PRO A 40 -6.76 10.90 -18.22
N LYS A 41 -6.64 12.14 -17.74
CA LYS A 41 -6.23 12.47 -16.36
C LYS A 41 -4.83 11.98 -15.96
N ALA A 42 -4.03 11.47 -16.90
CA ALA A 42 -2.60 11.32 -16.67
C ALA A 42 -1.96 12.70 -16.81
N GLU A 43 -1.63 13.30 -15.69
CA GLU A 43 -1.16 14.67 -15.62
C GLU A 43 0.29 14.75 -15.16
N TRP A 44 0.93 15.89 -15.45
CA TRP A 44 2.28 16.15 -14.99
C TRP A 44 2.31 16.32 -13.48
N ASN A 45 3.20 15.56 -12.83
CA ASN A 45 3.45 15.69 -11.41
C ASN A 45 4.88 16.24 -11.19
N GLY A 46 4.98 17.40 -10.56
CA GLY A 46 6.27 18.07 -10.34
C GLY A 46 7.19 17.34 -9.38
N HIS A 47 6.65 16.58 -8.41
CA HIS A 47 7.42 15.79 -7.47
C HIS A 47 8.11 14.61 -8.15
N TYR A 48 7.39 13.90 -9.03
CA TYR A 48 7.90 12.74 -9.76
C TYR A 48 8.50 13.11 -11.12
N ARG A 49 8.38 14.37 -11.54
CA ARG A 49 8.90 14.90 -12.83
C ARG A 49 8.43 14.11 -14.05
N GLY A 50 7.17 13.69 -14.05
CA GLY A 50 6.62 12.86 -15.11
C GLY A 50 5.10 12.93 -15.21
N ARG A 51 4.55 12.43 -16.34
CA ARG A 51 3.13 12.18 -16.48
C ARG A 51 2.80 10.86 -15.81
N ILE A 52 1.96 10.91 -14.81
CA ILE A 52 1.61 9.75 -13.98
C ILE A 52 0.11 9.69 -13.73
N TYR A 53 -0.34 8.54 -13.25
CA TYR A 53 -1.46 8.43 -12.32
C TYR A 53 -0.91 8.35 -10.90
N HIS A 54 -1.71 8.82 -9.94
CA HIS A 54 -1.30 8.85 -8.53
C HIS A 54 -2.31 8.09 -7.65
N PRO A 55 -2.45 6.75 -7.87
CA PRO A 55 -3.40 5.95 -7.11
C PRO A 55 -3.09 5.95 -5.62
N LEU A 56 -4.14 5.79 -4.83
CA LEU A 56 -4.10 5.54 -3.41
C LEU A 56 -4.25 4.04 -3.18
N ILE A 57 -3.34 3.46 -2.42
CA ILE A 57 -3.32 2.04 -2.09
C ILE A 57 -3.49 1.87 -0.59
N THR A 58 -4.31 0.90 -0.19
CA THR A 58 -4.48 0.52 1.22
C THR A 58 -4.17 -0.95 1.39
N SER A 59 -3.31 -1.28 2.34
CA SER A 59 -2.92 -2.65 2.67
C SER A 59 -3.05 -2.94 4.16
N VAL A 60 -3.11 -4.23 4.50
CA VAL A 60 -3.08 -4.73 5.88
C VAL A 60 -1.62 -4.91 6.29
N ALA A 61 -1.21 -4.22 7.34
CA ALA A 61 0.18 -4.24 7.81
C ALA A 61 0.64 -5.64 8.27
N GLU A 62 -0.25 -6.37 8.92
CA GLU A 62 0.05 -7.68 9.52
C GLU A 62 0.24 -8.78 8.47
N THR A 63 -0.40 -8.65 7.32
CA THR A 63 -0.42 -9.72 6.32
C THR A 63 0.17 -9.32 4.97
N GLY A 64 0.17 -8.03 4.65
CA GLY A 64 0.55 -7.51 3.34
C GLY A 64 -0.54 -7.62 2.28
N ASP A 65 -1.75 -8.03 2.66
CA ASP A 65 -2.90 -8.07 1.76
C ASP A 65 -3.32 -6.66 1.37
N MET A 66 -3.59 -6.42 0.09
CA MET A 66 -4.03 -5.12 -0.42
C MET A 66 -5.56 -5.05 -0.47
N LEU A 67 -6.14 -4.16 0.31
CA LEU A 67 -7.59 -4.05 0.46
C LEU A 67 -8.25 -3.16 -0.59
N ASP A 68 -7.55 -2.14 -1.07
CA ASP A 68 -8.11 -1.19 -2.04
C ASP A 68 -7.02 -0.51 -2.85
N ALA A 69 -7.39 -0.15 -4.08
CA ALA A 69 -6.59 0.69 -4.98
C ALA A 69 -7.52 1.66 -5.69
N ARG A 70 -7.43 2.93 -5.36
CA ARG A 70 -8.21 4.00 -6.00
C ARG A 70 -7.36 4.74 -7.02
N LEU A 71 -7.74 4.66 -8.30
CA LEU A 71 -7.06 5.44 -9.34
C LEU A 71 -7.37 6.94 -9.17
N ARG A 72 -6.34 7.78 -9.23
CA ARG A 72 -6.46 9.23 -9.14
C ARG A 72 -5.69 9.91 -10.27
N PRO A 73 -6.08 11.14 -10.67
CA PRO A 73 -5.29 11.95 -11.60
C PRO A 73 -3.86 12.15 -11.12
N GLY A 74 -2.94 12.41 -12.05
CA GLY A 74 -1.53 12.56 -11.74
C GLY A 74 -1.16 13.84 -10.96
N ASN A 75 -1.95 14.88 -11.12
CA ASN A 75 -1.71 16.20 -10.51
C ASN A 75 -2.33 16.38 -9.12
N VAL A 76 -2.99 15.35 -8.57
CA VAL A 76 -3.56 15.44 -7.22
C VAL A 76 -2.50 15.31 -6.15
N GLY A 77 -2.69 16.04 -5.06
CA GLY A 77 -1.90 15.88 -3.85
C GLY A 77 -2.19 14.56 -3.13
N THR A 78 -1.28 14.14 -2.26
CA THR A 78 -1.43 12.87 -1.53
C THR A 78 -2.71 12.84 -0.67
N ALA A 79 -3.05 13.96 -0.01
CA ALA A 79 -4.24 14.07 0.84
C ALA A 79 -5.55 14.23 0.06
N ASP A 80 -5.51 14.58 -1.23
CA ASP A 80 -6.71 14.88 -2.00
C ASP A 80 -7.60 13.65 -2.13
N GLY A 81 -8.83 13.73 -1.63
CA GLY A 81 -9.78 12.61 -1.61
C GLY A 81 -9.39 11.44 -0.70
N ALA A 82 -8.29 11.55 0.06
CA ALA A 82 -7.83 10.46 0.92
C ALA A 82 -8.79 10.17 2.08
N LEU A 83 -9.42 11.20 2.65
CA LEU A 83 -10.37 11.03 3.75
C LEU A 83 -11.47 10.03 3.40
N ASP A 84 -12.21 10.27 2.32
CA ASP A 84 -13.35 9.43 1.95
C ASP A 84 -12.92 8.00 1.59
N VAL A 85 -11.78 7.86 0.90
CA VAL A 85 -11.25 6.54 0.54
C VAL A 85 -10.84 5.76 1.78
N ILE A 86 -10.07 6.37 2.68
CA ILE A 86 -9.57 5.69 3.89
C ILE A 86 -10.76 5.30 4.78
N LEU A 87 -11.69 6.20 5.03
CA LEU A 87 -12.84 5.90 5.88
C LEU A 87 -13.75 4.83 5.27
N ASN A 88 -13.95 4.84 3.93
CA ASN A 88 -14.68 3.78 3.25
C ASN A 88 -14.00 2.41 3.37
N VAL A 89 -12.67 2.37 3.22
CA VAL A 89 -11.92 1.10 3.38
C VAL A 89 -12.00 0.61 4.83
N VAL A 90 -11.88 1.50 5.79
CA VAL A 90 -12.06 1.18 7.21
C VAL A 90 -13.44 0.56 7.47
N ASP A 91 -14.51 1.23 7.03
CA ASP A 91 -15.90 0.77 7.24
C ASP A 91 -16.10 -0.61 6.58
N ARG A 92 -15.58 -0.82 5.38
CA ARG A 92 -15.64 -2.12 4.67
C ARG A 92 -14.83 -3.21 5.36
N ALA A 93 -13.63 -2.88 5.82
CA ALA A 93 -12.77 -3.83 6.54
C ALA A 93 -13.41 -4.28 7.85
N GLN A 94 -13.95 -3.34 8.63
CA GLN A 94 -14.67 -3.65 9.87
C GLN A 94 -15.93 -4.49 9.64
N ALA A 95 -16.68 -4.22 8.57
CA ALA A 95 -17.88 -4.98 8.24
C ALA A 95 -17.58 -6.41 7.74
N SER A 96 -16.44 -6.62 7.05
CA SER A 96 -16.19 -7.88 6.34
C SER A 96 -15.09 -8.73 6.97
N LEU A 97 -14.16 -8.15 7.71
CA LEU A 97 -12.98 -8.81 8.24
C LEU A 97 -12.98 -8.81 9.78
N CYS A 98 -12.37 -7.79 10.38
CA CYS A 98 -12.35 -7.59 11.81
C CYS A 98 -12.11 -6.10 12.13
N ALA A 99 -12.01 -5.75 13.42
CA ALA A 99 -11.83 -4.37 13.85
C ALA A 99 -10.55 -3.75 13.26
N VAL A 100 -10.66 -2.54 12.71
CA VAL A 100 -9.51 -1.71 12.36
C VAL A 100 -9.12 -0.92 13.61
N ALA A 101 -7.94 -1.19 14.14
CA ALA A 101 -7.42 -0.53 15.32
C ALA A 101 -6.61 0.72 14.98
N MET A 102 -5.87 0.69 13.87
CA MET A 102 -4.91 1.74 13.57
C MET A 102 -4.76 1.99 12.07
N VAL A 103 -4.41 3.23 11.73
CA VAL A 103 -4.02 3.64 10.37
C VAL A 103 -2.62 4.26 10.41
N ARG A 104 -1.72 3.80 9.54
CA ARG A 104 -0.39 4.37 9.34
C ARG A 104 -0.31 5.09 8.00
N ILE A 105 0.15 6.33 8.02
CA ILE A 105 0.19 7.20 6.84
C ILE A 105 1.48 8.03 6.78
N ASP A 106 1.87 8.39 5.57
CA ASP A 106 3.05 9.24 5.34
C ASP A 106 2.73 10.75 5.53
N ALA A 107 3.77 11.56 5.43
CA ALA A 107 3.74 13.01 5.66
C ALA A 107 2.84 13.80 4.67
N GLY A 108 2.42 13.17 3.58
CA GLY A 108 1.50 13.75 2.62
C GLY A 108 0.04 13.76 3.04
N PHE A 109 -0.35 12.92 3.99
CA PHE A 109 -1.76 12.66 4.34
C PHE A 109 -2.32 13.45 5.50
N PRO A 110 -1.59 13.73 6.60
CA PRO A 110 -2.19 14.31 7.79
C PRO A 110 -2.86 15.65 7.50
N SER A 111 -4.18 15.62 7.45
CA SER A 111 -5.06 16.80 7.37
C SER A 111 -5.93 16.86 8.61
N ALA A 112 -6.44 18.04 8.96
CA ALA A 112 -7.34 18.21 10.10
C ALA A 112 -8.54 17.26 10.01
N SER A 113 -9.17 17.19 8.83
CA SER A 113 -10.35 16.37 8.58
C SER A 113 -10.06 14.86 8.69
N LEU A 114 -8.91 14.41 8.18
CA LEU A 114 -8.55 12.98 8.25
C LEU A 114 -8.30 12.54 9.69
N LEU A 115 -7.49 13.30 10.43
CA LEU A 115 -7.18 12.97 11.82
C LEU A 115 -8.44 12.99 12.69
N ALA A 116 -9.29 14.02 12.55
CA ALA A 116 -10.55 14.11 13.26
C ALA A 116 -11.54 12.99 12.85
N GLY A 117 -11.57 12.63 11.56
CA GLY A 117 -12.41 11.55 11.04
C GLY A 117 -12.05 10.17 11.58
N LEU A 118 -10.75 9.88 11.76
CA LEU A 118 -10.27 8.65 12.40
C LEU A 118 -10.60 8.65 13.90
N GLU A 119 -10.32 9.76 14.59
CA GLU A 119 -10.62 9.92 16.02
C GLU A 119 -12.12 9.75 16.31
N ALA A 120 -12.99 10.31 15.47
CA ALA A 120 -14.44 10.16 15.60
C ALA A 120 -14.94 8.72 15.48
N ARG A 121 -14.15 7.83 14.85
CA ARG A 121 -14.42 6.38 14.73
C ARG A 121 -13.70 5.55 15.80
N GLY A 122 -12.97 6.16 16.70
CA GLY A 122 -12.13 5.45 17.68
C GLY A 122 -10.96 4.68 17.05
N ILE A 123 -10.47 5.16 15.90
CA ILE A 123 -9.36 4.55 15.19
C ILE A 123 -8.10 5.34 15.48
N ASP A 124 -7.09 4.65 15.98
CA ASP A 124 -5.80 5.24 16.25
C ASP A 124 -5.00 5.45 14.97
N TYR A 125 -4.01 6.30 15.05
CA TYR A 125 -3.11 6.52 13.93
C TYR A 125 -1.68 6.83 14.37
N VAL A 126 -0.74 6.50 13.48
CA VAL A 126 0.63 7.01 13.49
C VAL A 126 0.93 7.58 12.12
N ALA A 127 1.24 8.86 12.08
CA ALA A 127 1.44 9.58 10.83
C ALA A 127 2.71 10.44 10.89
N ARG A 128 3.45 10.50 9.80
CA ARG A 128 4.56 11.44 9.68
C ARG A 128 4.00 12.84 9.41
N LEU A 129 4.58 13.86 10.05
CA LEU A 129 4.28 15.26 9.76
C LEU A 129 5.39 15.88 8.90
N LYS A 130 4.99 16.76 7.99
CA LYS A 130 5.93 17.66 7.32
C LYS A 130 6.47 18.67 8.34
N ALA A 131 7.78 18.86 8.33
CA ALA A 131 8.41 19.89 9.13
C ALA A 131 7.86 21.28 8.75
N ASN A 132 7.71 22.14 9.74
CA ASN A 132 7.30 23.51 9.56
C ASN A 132 7.95 24.39 10.64
N PRO A 133 7.96 25.74 10.48
CA PRO A 133 8.66 26.63 11.41
C PRO A 133 8.21 26.53 12.88
N VAL A 134 6.97 26.13 13.14
CA VAL A 134 6.46 25.96 14.52
C VAL A 134 7.02 24.68 15.13
N LEU A 135 6.95 23.56 14.40
CA LEU A 135 7.55 22.30 14.84
C LEU A 135 9.07 22.43 15.03
N ASP A 136 9.74 23.16 14.14
CA ASP A 136 11.17 23.41 14.25
C ASP A 136 11.53 24.22 15.50
N ARG A 137 10.73 25.21 15.85
CA ARG A 137 10.88 25.98 17.09
C ARG A 137 10.68 25.11 18.33
N LEU A 138 9.67 24.24 18.32
CA LEU A 138 9.42 23.29 19.41
C LEU A 138 10.54 22.25 19.54
N ALA A 139 11.16 21.85 18.43
CA ALA A 139 12.27 20.90 18.41
C ALA A 139 13.62 21.54 18.86
N ALA A 140 13.81 22.84 18.67
CA ALA A 140 15.09 23.52 18.87
C ALA A 140 15.77 23.23 20.23
N PRO A 141 15.07 23.18 21.38
CA PRO A 141 15.68 22.84 22.67
C PRO A 141 16.31 21.44 22.69
N TYR A 142 15.81 20.51 21.89
CA TYR A 142 16.21 19.12 21.81
C TYR A 142 17.23 18.83 20.70
N MET A 143 17.49 19.78 19.82
CA MET A 143 18.44 19.69 18.72
C MET A 143 19.87 20.03 19.21
N LYS A 144 20.31 19.34 20.26
CA LYS A 144 21.63 19.54 20.85
C LYS A 144 22.39 18.22 20.87
N ARG A 145 23.63 18.28 20.43
CA ARG A 145 24.54 17.14 20.56
C ARG A 145 24.95 16.97 22.02
N PRO A 146 24.96 15.75 22.53
CA PRO A 146 25.62 15.48 23.83
C PRO A 146 27.09 15.92 23.77
N ALA A 147 27.61 16.45 24.86
CA ALA A 147 29.03 16.80 24.99
C ALA A 147 29.89 15.54 24.82
N GLY A 148 31.03 15.67 24.17
CA GLY A 148 32.00 14.60 23.96
C GLY A 148 32.34 14.35 22.49
N ARG A 149 33.05 13.24 22.23
CA ARG A 149 33.45 12.83 20.89
C ARG A 149 32.24 12.47 20.03
N PRO A 150 32.24 12.82 18.73
CA PRO A 150 31.21 12.33 17.81
C PRO A 150 31.06 10.80 17.85
N PRO A 151 29.84 10.28 17.70
CA PRO A 151 29.62 8.85 17.76
C PRO A 151 30.26 8.15 16.55
N ALA A 152 30.75 6.93 16.74
CA ALA A 152 31.22 6.08 15.64
C ALA A 152 30.02 5.47 14.84
N GLU A 153 28.88 5.35 15.48
CA GLU A 153 27.65 4.79 14.89
C GLU A 153 26.49 5.80 14.98
N PRO A 154 25.49 5.70 14.08
CA PRO A 154 24.31 6.54 14.17
C PRO A 154 23.60 6.38 15.50
N ARG A 155 23.26 7.48 16.14
CA ARG A 155 22.45 7.47 17.37
C ARG A 155 21.18 8.28 17.21
N MET A 156 20.22 8.02 18.09
CA MET A 156 18.90 8.60 18.01
C MET A 156 18.32 8.83 19.38
N TRP A 157 17.59 9.91 19.55
CA TRP A 157 16.81 10.18 20.75
C TRP A 157 15.43 10.73 20.40
N LEU A 158 14.49 10.53 21.33
CA LEU A 158 13.07 10.77 21.11
C LEU A 158 12.52 11.70 22.18
N HIS A 159 11.69 12.66 21.76
CA HIS A 159 11.00 13.55 22.67
C HIS A 159 9.51 13.61 22.34
N THR A 160 8.66 13.80 23.36
CA THR A 160 7.25 14.06 23.20
C THR A 160 7.03 15.58 23.17
N LEU A 161 6.30 16.05 22.18
CA LEU A 161 5.84 17.42 22.04
C LEU A 161 4.32 17.41 21.97
N MET A 162 3.68 18.49 22.43
CA MET A 162 2.29 18.78 22.12
C MET A 162 2.27 19.85 21.04
N TYR A 163 1.58 19.55 19.92
CA TYR A 163 1.51 20.43 18.78
C TYR A 163 0.07 20.59 18.30
N ARG A 164 -0.29 21.82 17.99
CA ARG A 164 -1.54 22.17 17.34
C ARG A 164 -1.25 22.98 16.09
N ALA A 165 -1.59 22.43 14.92
CA ALA A 165 -1.61 23.20 13.70
C ALA A 165 -2.78 24.21 13.75
N GLU A 166 -2.68 25.30 13.02
CA GLU A 166 -3.74 26.32 12.96
C GLU A 166 -5.09 25.75 12.51
N SER A 167 -5.04 24.81 11.58
CA SER A 167 -6.23 24.11 11.04
C SER A 167 -6.78 23.01 11.95
N TRP A 168 -6.11 22.68 13.06
CA TRP A 168 -6.53 21.59 13.94
C TRP A 168 -7.46 22.09 15.05
N ASP A 169 -8.47 21.30 15.38
CA ASP A 169 -9.42 21.51 16.45
C ASP A 169 -8.75 21.48 17.85
N LYS A 170 -7.78 20.58 18.02
CA LYS A 170 -7.06 20.34 19.29
C LYS A 170 -5.57 20.11 19.09
N ALA A 171 -4.82 20.21 20.18
CA ALA A 171 -3.43 19.79 20.22
C ALA A 171 -3.33 18.26 20.20
N ARG A 172 -2.34 17.74 19.49
CA ARG A 172 -2.07 16.29 19.38
C ARG A 172 -0.65 15.99 19.82
N ARG A 173 -0.45 14.79 20.30
CA ARG A 173 0.86 14.27 20.67
C ARG A 173 1.72 14.09 19.43
N VAL A 174 2.92 14.62 19.47
CA VAL A 174 3.93 14.49 18.42
C VAL A 174 5.20 13.91 19.02
N VAL A 175 5.72 12.87 18.43
CA VAL A 175 7.05 12.32 18.75
C VAL A 175 8.07 12.95 17.82
N LEU A 176 8.97 13.75 18.39
CA LEU A 176 10.17 14.25 17.72
C LEU A 176 11.22 13.14 17.72
N VAL A 177 11.70 12.82 16.55
CA VAL A 177 12.82 11.88 16.33
C VAL A 177 14.02 12.70 15.88
N VAL A 178 15.07 12.73 16.68
CA VAL A 178 16.35 13.37 16.33
C VAL A 178 17.35 12.26 16.01
N LYS A 179 18.04 12.42 14.89
CA LYS A 179 19.09 11.49 14.43
C LYS A 179 20.41 12.21 14.31
N GLU A 180 21.46 11.57 14.77
CA GLU A 180 22.83 11.95 14.52
C GLU A 180 23.54 10.85 13.73
N ARG A 181 24.15 11.23 12.63
CA ARG A 181 24.99 10.33 11.85
C ARG A 181 26.45 10.76 12.00
N PRO A 182 27.39 9.80 11.98
CA PRO A 182 28.82 10.10 12.17
C PRO A 182 29.37 11.12 11.17
N ASP A 183 28.88 11.05 9.93
CA ASP A 183 29.40 11.83 8.80
C ASP A 183 28.60 13.13 8.56
N ASP A 184 27.52 13.38 9.32
CA ASP A 184 26.69 14.55 9.15
C ASP A 184 27.05 15.65 10.15
N LEU A 185 27.29 16.86 9.65
CA LEU A 185 27.53 18.05 10.50
C LEU A 185 26.27 18.48 11.23
N LEU A 186 25.10 18.27 10.64
CA LEU A 186 23.81 18.67 11.19
C LEU A 186 23.04 17.46 11.74
N LEU A 187 22.26 17.71 12.79
CA LEU A 187 21.29 16.74 13.27
C LEU A 187 20.09 16.70 12.32
N ASP A 188 19.69 15.48 11.92
CA ASP A 188 18.46 15.27 11.17
C ASP A 188 17.27 15.10 12.14
N ARG A 189 16.07 15.47 11.70
CA ARG A 189 14.84 15.37 12.50
C ARG A 189 13.63 15.05 11.66
N PHE A 190 12.68 14.35 12.27
CA PHE A 190 11.34 14.25 11.75
C PHE A 190 10.31 14.09 12.87
N PHE A 191 9.05 14.22 12.52
CA PHE A 191 7.95 14.29 13.47
C PHE A 191 6.92 13.22 13.15
N LEU A 192 6.44 12.54 14.19
CA LEU A 192 5.33 11.58 14.09
C LEU A 192 4.19 12.09 14.96
N VAL A 193 3.00 12.24 14.39
CA VAL A 193 1.78 12.53 15.15
C VAL A 193 1.01 11.26 15.42
N THR A 194 0.40 11.16 16.58
CA THR A 194 -0.43 10.02 16.98
C THR A 194 -1.59 10.45 17.87
N SER A 195 -2.69 9.69 17.83
CA SER A 195 -3.81 9.80 18.77
C SER A 195 -3.52 9.17 20.12
N LEU A 196 -2.55 8.24 20.18
CA LEU A 196 -2.24 7.45 21.36
C LEU A 196 -1.47 8.27 22.41
N ASP A 197 -1.88 8.18 23.66
CA ASP A 197 -1.18 8.78 24.78
C ASP A 197 0.11 8.01 25.16
N THR A 198 0.92 8.64 26.03
CA THR A 198 2.21 8.06 26.43
C THR A 198 2.06 6.73 27.19
N ASP A 199 0.97 6.59 27.93
CA ASP A 199 0.65 5.39 28.70
C ASP A 199 0.17 4.24 27.81
N GLN A 200 -0.45 4.56 26.67
CA GLN A 200 -0.91 3.59 25.68
C GLN A 200 0.21 3.09 24.77
N MET A 201 1.12 4.00 24.36
CA MET A 201 2.24 3.66 23.48
C MET A 201 3.45 4.55 23.79
N SER A 202 4.59 3.95 24.10
CA SER A 202 5.82 4.69 24.34
C SER A 202 6.31 5.43 23.08
N ARG A 203 7.19 6.42 23.24
CA ARG A 203 7.82 7.12 22.11
C ARG A 203 8.57 6.17 21.18
N ARG A 204 9.17 5.16 21.75
CA ARG A 204 9.94 4.15 21.01
C ARG A 204 9.00 3.28 20.19
N ASP A 205 7.92 2.83 20.79
CA ASP A 205 6.95 1.97 20.11
C ASP A 205 6.23 2.72 18.98
N VAL A 206 5.91 4.01 19.15
CA VAL A 206 5.39 4.85 18.05
C VAL A 206 6.36 4.87 16.87
N LEU A 207 7.65 5.05 17.12
CA LEU A 207 8.65 5.07 16.06
C LEU A 207 8.81 3.70 15.40
N ASP A 208 8.91 2.64 16.19
CA ASP A 208 9.13 1.30 15.67
C ASP A 208 7.89 0.83 14.90
N HIS A 209 6.70 1.11 15.40
CA HIS A 209 5.44 0.86 14.69
C HIS A 209 5.36 1.64 13.35
N TYR A 210 5.76 2.90 13.33
CA TYR A 210 5.83 3.66 12.08
C TYR A 210 6.82 3.07 11.07
N ARG A 211 7.96 2.57 11.54
CA ARG A 211 8.99 1.97 10.68
C ARG A 211 8.56 0.69 9.99
N GLU A 212 7.67 -0.07 10.60
CA GLU A 212 7.10 -1.27 9.99
C GLU A 212 6.33 -0.96 8.69
N ARG A 213 5.91 0.31 8.46
CA ARG A 213 5.34 0.77 7.20
C ARG A 213 6.27 0.51 5.99
N GLY A 214 7.58 0.43 6.20
CA GLY A 214 8.53 0.07 5.14
C GLY A 214 8.25 -1.29 4.49
N THR A 215 7.56 -2.20 5.18
CA THR A 215 7.11 -3.48 4.61
C THR A 215 6.02 -3.26 3.56
N ALA A 216 5.07 -2.35 3.80
CA ALA A 216 4.02 -2.01 2.84
C ALA A 216 4.61 -1.38 1.57
N GLU A 217 5.65 -0.57 1.69
CA GLU A 217 6.37 -0.01 0.53
C GLU A 217 6.97 -1.12 -0.35
N GLY A 218 7.49 -2.18 0.26
CA GLY A 218 7.96 -3.38 -0.46
C GLY A 218 6.84 -4.07 -1.24
N HIS A 219 5.66 -4.24 -0.64
CA HIS A 219 4.48 -4.81 -1.31
C HIS A 219 3.97 -3.95 -2.46
N MET A 220 3.96 -2.63 -2.28
CA MET A 220 3.60 -1.68 -3.35
C MET A 220 4.62 -1.69 -4.50
N GLY A 221 5.91 -1.80 -4.18
CA GLY A 221 6.96 -2.00 -5.18
C GLY A 221 6.71 -3.27 -6.01
N GLU A 222 6.35 -4.37 -5.38
CA GLU A 222 5.98 -5.60 -6.09
C GLU A 222 4.77 -5.42 -7.01
N LEU A 223 3.71 -4.73 -6.57
CA LEU A 223 2.57 -4.41 -7.41
C LEU A 223 3.00 -3.58 -8.63
N LYS A 224 3.84 -2.58 -8.42
CA LYS A 224 4.33 -1.69 -9.49
C LYS A 224 5.26 -2.41 -10.46
N ASP A 225 6.26 -3.10 -9.97
CA ASP A 225 7.38 -3.58 -10.77
C ASP A 225 7.17 -5.00 -11.30
N VAL A 226 6.51 -5.86 -10.52
CA VAL A 226 6.28 -7.27 -10.90
C VAL A 226 5.03 -7.41 -11.77
N LEU A 227 3.94 -6.79 -11.38
CA LEU A 227 2.68 -6.84 -12.14
C LEU A 227 2.59 -5.76 -13.21
N ALA A 228 3.28 -4.63 -13.00
CA ALA A 228 3.41 -3.53 -13.96
C ALA A 228 2.07 -3.19 -14.64
N PRO A 229 1.06 -2.69 -13.92
CA PRO A 229 -0.28 -2.51 -14.46
C PRO A 229 -0.26 -1.58 -15.67
N ALA A 230 -0.61 -2.11 -16.84
CA ALA A 230 -0.65 -1.35 -18.08
C ALA A 230 -1.94 -0.51 -18.16
N LEU A 231 -1.88 0.73 -17.67
CA LEU A 231 -2.99 1.68 -17.68
C LEU A 231 -3.04 2.47 -18.99
N SER A 232 -3.43 1.79 -20.07
CA SER A 232 -3.40 2.32 -21.44
C SER A 232 -4.73 2.13 -22.18
N SER A 233 -5.85 2.34 -21.49
CA SER A 233 -7.18 2.27 -22.10
C SER A 233 -7.42 3.43 -23.07
N THR A 234 -8.17 3.18 -24.13
CA THR A 234 -8.52 4.19 -25.11
C THR A 234 -10.04 4.32 -25.23
N ASN A 235 -10.52 5.50 -25.57
CA ASN A 235 -11.94 5.74 -25.88
C ASN A 235 -12.36 5.15 -27.23
N ARG A 236 -11.41 4.62 -27.99
CA ARG A 236 -11.67 4.03 -29.30
C ARG A 236 -11.75 2.51 -29.16
N PRO A 237 -12.83 1.85 -29.61
CA PRO A 237 -12.86 0.41 -29.70
C PRO A 237 -11.75 -0.08 -30.63
N LYS A 238 -10.96 -1.04 -30.18
CA LYS A 238 -9.91 -1.69 -31.01
C LYS A 238 -10.58 -2.60 -32.04
N SER A 239 -11.04 -2.05 -33.14
CA SER A 239 -11.54 -2.84 -34.28
C SER A 239 -10.43 -3.09 -35.29
N HIS A 240 -9.48 -3.96 -35.00
CA HIS A 240 -8.46 -4.37 -35.96
C HIS A 240 -9.01 -5.18 -37.15
N TRP A 241 -10.25 -5.66 -37.04
CA TRP A 241 -10.80 -6.63 -37.97
C TRP A 241 -12.01 -6.13 -38.80
N ARG A 242 -12.49 -4.91 -38.60
CA ARG A 242 -13.63 -4.39 -39.34
C ARG A 242 -13.28 -3.13 -40.12
N ARG A 243 -13.28 -3.23 -41.46
CA ARG A 243 -13.13 -2.09 -42.37
C ARG A 243 -14.33 -1.14 -42.37
N ARG A 244 -15.35 -1.37 -41.57
CA ARG A 244 -16.51 -0.47 -41.43
C ARG A 244 -16.45 0.20 -40.06
N ALA A 245 -16.56 1.53 -40.07
CA ALA A 245 -16.81 2.27 -38.84
C ALA A 245 -18.06 1.67 -38.16
N PRO A 246 -18.03 1.48 -36.82
CA PRO A 246 -19.21 1.01 -36.11
C PRO A 246 -20.32 2.06 -36.35
N GLN A 247 -21.43 1.63 -36.92
CA GLN A 247 -22.62 2.44 -36.95
C GLN A 247 -23.12 2.57 -35.52
N THR A 248 -23.05 3.81 -35.02
CA THR A 248 -23.88 4.41 -33.97
C THR A 248 -24.09 3.70 -32.64
N SER A 249 -24.04 4.50 -31.60
CA SER A 249 -24.58 4.28 -30.24
C SER A 249 -23.87 3.33 -29.27
N THR A 250 -22.64 2.97 -29.51
CA THR A 250 -21.85 2.45 -28.37
C THR A 250 -21.53 3.63 -27.45
N PRO A 251 -21.94 3.61 -26.16
CA PRO A 251 -21.59 4.68 -25.22
C PRO A 251 -20.09 4.92 -25.25
N ALA A 252 -19.68 6.18 -25.19
CA ALA A 252 -18.27 6.53 -25.13
C ALA A 252 -17.65 5.79 -23.93
N ILE A 253 -16.63 4.98 -24.18
CA ILE A 253 -15.93 4.26 -23.12
C ILE A 253 -15.16 5.28 -22.28
N ASP A 254 -15.44 5.36 -20.99
CA ASP A 254 -14.62 6.14 -20.06
C ASP A 254 -13.27 5.43 -19.85
N ALA A 255 -12.26 5.89 -20.58
CA ALA A 255 -10.93 5.29 -20.51
C ALA A 255 -10.27 5.44 -19.13
N PHE A 256 -10.62 6.45 -18.35
CA PHE A 256 -10.12 6.58 -16.98
C PHE A 256 -10.74 5.51 -16.08
N ALA A 257 -12.04 5.29 -16.14
CA ALA A 257 -12.71 4.22 -15.40
C ALA A 257 -12.20 2.83 -15.85
N CYS A 258 -11.94 2.63 -17.15
CA CYS A 258 -11.31 1.40 -17.63
C CYS A 258 -9.90 1.19 -17.07
N ASN A 259 -9.12 2.25 -16.90
CA ASN A 259 -7.80 2.18 -16.27
C ASN A 259 -7.93 1.87 -14.76
N GLU A 260 -8.94 2.38 -14.08
CA GLU A 260 -9.23 2.00 -12.68
C GLU A 260 -9.56 0.51 -12.57
N VAL A 261 -10.40 -0.02 -13.45
CA VAL A 261 -10.69 -1.47 -13.49
C VAL A 261 -9.42 -2.28 -13.74
N ARG A 262 -8.53 -1.83 -14.63
CA ARG A 262 -7.24 -2.51 -14.87
C ARG A 262 -6.34 -2.49 -13.63
N LEU A 263 -6.32 -1.39 -12.89
CA LEU A 263 -5.60 -1.31 -11.62
C LEU A 263 -6.17 -2.31 -10.60
N LEU A 264 -7.50 -2.41 -10.50
CA LEU A 264 -8.16 -3.37 -9.62
C LEU A 264 -7.91 -4.82 -10.03
N ILE A 265 -7.84 -5.12 -11.32
CA ILE A 265 -7.43 -6.45 -11.81
C ILE A 265 -5.98 -6.75 -11.45
N ALA A 266 -5.07 -5.76 -11.55
CA ALA A 266 -3.70 -5.93 -11.12
C ALA A 266 -3.60 -6.15 -9.60
N LEU A 267 -4.42 -5.47 -8.81
CA LEU A 267 -4.53 -5.70 -7.37
C LEU A 267 -4.98 -7.13 -7.07
N LEU A 268 -6.03 -7.61 -7.75
CA LEU A 268 -6.50 -8.99 -7.60
C LEU A 268 -5.41 -10.01 -8.00
N ALA A 269 -4.69 -9.74 -9.08
CA ALA A 269 -3.56 -10.59 -9.48
C ALA A 269 -2.45 -10.59 -8.43
N TYR A 270 -2.18 -9.43 -7.80
CA TYR A 270 -1.25 -9.34 -6.67
C TYR A 270 -1.72 -10.24 -5.52
N GLU A 271 -3.01 -10.18 -5.12
CA GLU A 271 -3.55 -11.01 -4.05
C GLU A 271 -3.38 -12.51 -4.33
N VAL A 272 -3.69 -12.96 -5.54
CA VAL A 272 -3.47 -14.35 -5.94
C VAL A 272 -2.00 -14.75 -5.83
N MET A 273 -1.08 -13.88 -6.29
CA MET A 273 0.36 -14.11 -6.14
C MET A 273 0.81 -14.07 -4.68
N HIS A 274 0.23 -13.19 -3.87
CA HIS A 274 0.55 -13.05 -2.46
C HIS A 274 0.14 -14.29 -1.67
N ILE A 275 -1.05 -14.84 -1.92
CA ILE A 275 -1.51 -16.12 -1.37
C ILE A 275 -0.55 -17.24 -1.75
N ALA A 276 -0.21 -17.35 -3.03
CA ALA A 276 0.73 -18.36 -3.52
C ALA A 276 2.12 -18.20 -2.86
N ARG A 277 2.63 -16.97 -2.73
CA ARG A 277 3.89 -16.68 -2.05
C ARG A 277 3.86 -17.08 -0.59
N ARG A 278 2.79 -16.77 0.12
CA ARG A 278 2.62 -17.17 1.53
C ARG A 278 2.60 -18.68 1.69
N ALA A 279 1.91 -19.38 0.79
CA ALA A 279 1.93 -20.85 0.73
C ALA A 279 3.34 -21.42 0.49
N MET A 280 4.21 -20.66 -0.19
CA MET A 280 5.56 -21.08 -0.57
C MET A 280 6.68 -20.26 0.12
N ALA A 281 6.38 -19.55 1.20
CA ALA A 281 7.25 -18.53 1.80
C ALA A 281 8.71 -18.97 2.06
N GLN A 282 8.93 -20.25 2.33
CA GLN A 282 10.28 -20.81 2.53
C GLN A 282 11.02 -21.12 1.22
N ALA A 283 10.31 -21.20 0.09
CA ALA A 283 10.88 -21.69 -1.17
C ALA A 283 11.15 -20.59 -2.22
N THR A 284 10.40 -19.49 -2.20
CA THR A 284 10.43 -18.51 -3.30
C THR A 284 10.92 -17.11 -2.94
N GLY A 285 10.89 -16.71 -1.67
CA GLY A 285 11.32 -15.38 -1.22
C GLY A 285 10.44 -14.23 -1.72
N SER A 286 10.74 -13.63 -2.86
CA SER A 286 10.02 -12.47 -3.42
C SER A 286 8.93 -12.84 -4.42
N GLY A 287 7.97 -11.93 -4.66
CA GLY A 287 6.94 -12.08 -5.69
C GLY A 287 7.53 -12.19 -7.11
N TRP A 288 8.65 -11.51 -7.37
CA TRP A 288 9.38 -11.66 -8.64
C TRP A 288 9.88 -13.09 -8.85
N SER A 289 10.45 -13.71 -7.81
CA SER A 289 10.93 -15.10 -7.87
C SER A 289 9.78 -16.09 -8.13
N LEU A 290 8.61 -15.87 -7.55
CA LEU A 290 7.41 -16.66 -7.83
C LEU A 290 7.00 -16.54 -9.30
N ARG A 291 6.93 -15.31 -9.83
CA ARG A 291 6.60 -15.06 -11.24
C ARG A 291 7.54 -15.79 -12.18
N GLU A 292 8.85 -15.64 -12.01
CA GLU A 292 9.83 -16.20 -12.95
C GLU A 292 9.99 -17.72 -12.84
N ARG A 293 9.96 -18.26 -11.63
CA ARG A 293 10.20 -19.70 -11.40
C ARG A 293 8.95 -20.56 -11.54
N VAL A 294 7.78 -20.00 -11.29
CA VAL A 294 6.52 -20.76 -11.26
C VAL A 294 5.63 -20.38 -12.44
N LEU A 295 5.26 -19.08 -12.55
CA LEU A 295 4.25 -18.68 -13.53
C LEU A 295 4.81 -18.56 -14.95
N ARG A 296 6.05 -18.16 -15.13
CA ARG A 296 6.73 -18.04 -16.45
C ARG A 296 7.55 -19.29 -16.84
N ALA A 297 7.43 -20.34 -16.05
CA ALA A 297 8.14 -21.58 -16.36
C ALA A 297 7.64 -22.21 -17.67
N GLY A 298 8.58 -22.74 -18.45
CA GLY A 298 8.25 -23.45 -19.68
C GLY A 298 7.40 -24.68 -19.42
N ALA A 299 6.34 -24.85 -20.22
CA ALA A 299 5.45 -26.00 -20.15
C ALA A 299 4.98 -26.43 -21.54
N ARG A 300 4.65 -27.72 -21.71
CA ARG A 300 4.02 -28.25 -22.90
C ARG A 300 2.55 -28.60 -22.60
N LEU A 301 1.64 -28.00 -23.36
CA LEU A 301 0.23 -28.32 -23.30
C LEU A 301 -0.08 -29.38 -24.35
N THR A 302 -0.70 -30.49 -23.92
CA THR A 302 -1.20 -31.54 -24.80
C THR A 302 -2.71 -31.68 -24.60
N LEU A 303 -3.44 -31.66 -25.71
CA LEU A 303 -4.89 -31.88 -25.73
C LEU A 303 -5.16 -33.25 -26.39
N SER A 304 -5.86 -34.14 -25.70
CA SER A 304 -6.25 -35.45 -26.21
C SER A 304 -7.66 -35.78 -25.77
N GLY A 305 -8.60 -35.81 -26.72
CA GLY A 305 -10.00 -35.96 -26.40
C GLY A 305 -10.52 -34.90 -25.46
N ARG A 306 -11.06 -35.29 -24.30
CA ARG A 306 -11.52 -34.35 -23.24
C ARG A 306 -10.48 -34.05 -22.16
N ARG A 307 -9.24 -34.50 -22.36
CA ARG A 307 -8.16 -34.34 -21.37
C ARG A 307 -7.17 -33.30 -21.83
N MET A 308 -6.88 -32.36 -20.93
CA MET A 308 -5.82 -31.38 -21.07
C MET A 308 -4.68 -31.74 -20.10
N THR A 309 -3.48 -31.92 -20.62
CA THR A 309 -2.30 -32.27 -19.84
C THR A 309 -1.26 -31.15 -19.98
N LEU A 310 -0.82 -30.57 -18.86
CA LEU A 310 0.22 -29.58 -18.79
C LEU A 310 1.49 -30.24 -18.22
N ALA A 311 2.48 -30.46 -19.08
CA ALA A 311 3.77 -30.98 -18.67
C ALA A 311 4.73 -29.83 -18.37
N LEU A 312 5.10 -29.67 -17.10
CA LEU A 312 5.99 -28.61 -16.60
C LEU A 312 7.45 -29.00 -16.82
N SER A 313 8.33 -28.00 -16.97
CA SER A 313 9.77 -28.22 -17.00
C SER A 313 10.25 -28.83 -15.67
N SER A 314 11.34 -29.59 -15.71
CA SER A 314 11.93 -30.22 -14.51
C SER A 314 12.34 -29.17 -13.45
N ALA A 315 12.74 -27.98 -13.86
CA ALA A 315 13.09 -26.87 -12.97
C ALA A 315 11.87 -26.29 -12.24
N ALA A 316 10.69 -26.29 -12.85
CA ALA A 316 9.45 -25.73 -12.26
C ALA A 316 8.65 -26.79 -11.47
N ALA A 317 8.76 -28.06 -11.83
CA ALA A 317 7.95 -29.13 -11.27
C ALA A 317 7.98 -29.20 -9.72
N PRO A 318 9.13 -29.06 -9.03
CA PRO A 318 9.16 -29.08 -7.56
C PRO A 318 8.36 -27.92 -6.91
N PHE A 319 8.45 -26.72 -7.50
CA PHE A 319 7.73 -25.54 -7.00
C PHE A 319 6.22 -25.69 -7.19
N TRP A 320 5.79 -26.22 -8.34
CA TRP A 320 4.39 -26.51 -8.61
C TRP A 320 3.83 -27.62 -7.72
N ALA A 321 4.60 -28.66 -7.46
CA ALA A 321 4.20 -29.74 -6.55
C ALA A 321 3.99 -29.19 -5.11
N LEU A 322 4.93 -28.34 -4.64
CA LEU A 322 4.81 -27.69 -3.34
C LEU A 322 3.59 -26.75 -3.30
N LEU A 323 3.41 -25.90 -4.29
CA LEU A 323 2.26 -24.99 -4.38
C LEU A 323 0.95 -25.78 -4.38
N TRP A 324 0.85 -26.82 -5.19
CA TRP A 324 -0.34 -27.65 -5.27
C TRP A 324 -0.66 -28.33 -3.95
N SER A 325 0.33 -28.95 -3.29
CA SER A 325 0.14 -29.58 -1.98
C SER A 325 -0.38 -28.60 -0.92
N ARG A 326 0.07 -27.34 -0.97
CA ARG A 326 -0.38 -26.31 -0.03
C ARG A 326 -1.77 -25.77 -0.36
N ILE A 327 -2.06 -25.53 -1.64
CA ILE A 327 -3.38 -25.02 -2.07
C ILE A 327 -4.47 -26.05 -1.78
N THR A 328 -4.22 -27.33 -1.99
CA THR A 328 -5.21 -28.39 -1.73
C THR A 328 -5.51 -28.60 -0.24
N THR A 329 -4.65 -28.12 0.65
CA THR A 329 -4.90 -28.12 2.10
C THR A 329 -5.64 -26.87 2.59
N LEU A 330 -5.79 -25.84 1.74
CA LEU A 330 -6.59 -24.67 2.09
C LEU A 330 -8.07 -25.05 2.10
N HIS A 331 -8.70 -24.99 3.26
CA HIS A 331 -10.14 -25.11 3.35
C HIS A 331 -10.79 -23.83 2.80
N TRP A 332 -11.30 -23.91 1.59
CA TRP A 332 -12.14 -22.86 1.03
C TRP A 332 -13.46 -22.86 1.80
N ALA A 333 -13.61 -21.93 2.75
CA ALA A 333 -14.94 -21.64 3.24
C ALA A 333 -15.68 -20.98 2.07
N GLY A 334 -16.62 -21.68 1.48
CA GLY A 334 -17.52 -21.15 0.45
C GLY A 334 -18.24 -19.88 0.98
N PRO A 335 -18.87 -19.13 0.06
CA PRO A 335 -19.58 -17.89 0.39
C PRO A 335 -20.69 -18.11 1.42
#